data_78a189f9f4fcb6e1d585e8a2171dc1b2
#
_entry.id   78a189f9f4fcb6e1d585e8a2171dc1b2
#
_cell.length_a   1.000
_cell.length_b   1.000
_cell.length_c   1.000
_cell.angle_alpha   90.00
_cell.angle_beta   90.00
_cell.angle_gamma   90.00
#
_symmetry.space_group_name_H-M   'P 1'
#
loop_
_entity.id
_entity.type
_entity.pdbx_description
1 polymer ?
#
loop_
_entity_poly.entity_id
_entity_poly.type
_entity_poly.pdbx_seq_one_letter_code
_entity_poly.pdbx_strand_id
1 'polypeptide(L)'
;MNTLLMSLMIMIMTHEMPKLPYANNALEPVISQQTIDYHYGKHLQTYVNNLNNLVPGTEYENKDLVTIVATAPDGAIFNNAGQVLNHTLYFLQFSPNPSQSEPTGKLAEAIKRDFGSFENFKKEFNAAAVGLFGSGWAWLSVDKNGKLHITKEANG
;
A
#
# COMPACT_ATOMS: atom_id res chain seq x y z
N MET A 1 1.32 51.90 -19.50
CA MET A 1 0.49 50.90 -18.78
C MET A 1 1.22 49.56 -18.87
N ASN A 2 1.88 49.18 -17.77
CA ASN A 2 2.59 47.88 -17.70
C ASN A 2 1.60 46.87 -17.15
N THR A 3 1.11 45.99 -18.01
CA THR A 3 0.33 44.81 -17.60
C THR A 3 1.29 43.75 -17.06
N LEU A 4 1.31 43.65 -15.72
CA LEU A 4 2.03 42.58 -15.03
C LEU A 4 1.29 41.26 -15.27
N LEU A 5 1.79 40.41 -16.18
CA LEU A 5 1.34 39.03 -16.33
C LEU A 5 1.80 38.27 -15.07
N MET A 6 0.91 38.10 -14.09
CA MET A 6 1.08 37.10 -13.03
C MET A 6 0.93 35.71 -13.69
N SER A 7 2.07 35.05 -13.95
CA SER A 7 2.07 33.64 -14.32
C SER A 7 1.61 32.85 -13.09
N LEU A 8 0.38 32.34 -13.12
CA LEU A 8 -0.12 31.41 -12.11
C LEU A 8 0.58 30.08 -12.32
N MET A 9 1.60 29.81 -11.52
CA MET A 9 2.29 28.53 -11.52
C MET A 9 1.36 27.51 -10.84
N ILE A 10 0.59 26.78 -11.64
CA ILE A 10 -0.21 25.65 -11.15
C ILE A 10 0.80 24.57 -10.76
N MET A 11 0.97 24.35 -9.47
CA MET A 11 1.72 23.18 -8.97
C MET A 11 0.87 21.94 -9.21
N ILE A 12 1.24 21.14 -10.19
CA ILE A 12 0.65 19.83 -10.42
C ILE A 12 1.13 18.91 -9.28
N MET A 13 0.21 18.32 -8.54
CA MET A 13 0.55 17.33 -7.52
C MET A 13 1.05 16.07 -8.23
N THR A 14 2.28 15.65 -7.91
CA THR A 14 2.85 14.39 -8.37
C THR A 14 2.82 13.37 -7.24
N HIS A 15 2.49 12.12 -7.56
CA HIS A 15 2.62 11.01 -6.61
C HIS A 15 4.08 10.58 -6.54
N GLU A 16 4.55 10.29 -5.35
CA GLU A 16 5.94 9.94 -5.08
C GLU A 16 6.08 8.54 -4.50
N MET A 17 7.27 7.97 -4.63
CA MET A 17 7.63 6.74 -3.94
C MET A 17 7.60 6.94 -2.42
N PRO A 18 7.03 6.02 -1.64
CA PRO A 18 7.14 6.09 -0.18
C PRO A 18 8.61 5.98 0.21
N LYS A 19 9.06 6.83 1.13
CA LYS A 19 10.43 6.71 1.66
C LYS A 19 10.50 5.51 2.60
N LEU A 20 11.38 4.54 2.29
CA LEU A 20 11.60 3.40 3.18
C LEU A 20 12.22 3.87 4.51
N PRO A 21 11.73 3.39 5.66
CA PRO A 21 12.30 3.70 6.97
C PRO A 21 13.56 2.87 7.30
N TYR A 22 14.07 2.11 6.32
CA TYR A 22 15.24 1.23 6.45
C TYR A 22 16.05 1.20 5.15
N ALA A 23 17.31 0.78 5.23
CA ALA A 23 18.15 0.57 4.04
C ALA A 23 17.72 -0.68 3.26
N ASN A 24 17.94 -0.70 1.95
CA ASN A 24 17.50 -1.79 1.07
C ASN A 24 18.01 -3.18 1.49
N ASN A 25 19.16 -3.27 2.16
CA ASN A 25 19.73 -4.52 2.67
C ASN A 25 19.39 -4.82 4.14
N ALA A 26 18.64 -3.96 4.80
CA ALA A 26 18.41 -4.08 6.24
C ALA A 26 17.48 -5.23 6.65
N LEU A 27 16.75 -5.81 5.70
CA LEU A 27 15.84 -6.94 5.95
C LEU A 27 16.51 -8.30 5.72
N GLU A 28 17.78 -8.33 5.33
CA GLU A 28 18.52 -9.57 5.17
C GLU A 28 18.72 -10.30 6.51
N PRO A 29 18.77 -11.64 6.51
CA PRO A 29 18.68 -12.54 5.35
C PRO A 29 17.25 -12.93 4.93
N VAL A 30 16.22 -12.37 5.55
CA VAL A 30 14.82 -12.76 5.32
C VAL A 30 14.30 -12.26 3.96
N ILE A 31 14.57 -11.00 3.65
CA ILE A 31 14.30 -10.38 2.34
C ILE A 31 15.62 -9.81 1.83
N SER A 32 16.07 -10.29 0.67
CA SER A 32 17.35 -9.85 0.10
C SER A 32 17.27 -8.41 -0.40
N GLN A 33 18.42 -7.73 -0.41
CA GLN A 33 18.55 -6.42 -1.05
C GLN A 33 18.05 -6.46 -2.50
N GLN A 34 18.42 -7.50 -3.26
CA GLN A 34 17.98 -7.65 -4.64
C GLN A 34 16.44 -7.66 -4.76
N THR A 35 15.74 -8.33 -3.84
CA THR A 35 14.27 -8.32 -3.80
C THR A 35 13.74 -6.90 -3.61
N ILE A 36 14.29 -6.13 -2.67
CA ILE A 36 13.88 -4.74 -2.44
C ILE A 36 14.19 -3.88 -3.67
N ASP A 37 15.38 -4.00 -4.25
CA ASP A 37 15.78 -3.22 -5.43
C ASP A 37 14.85 -3.45 -6.64
N TYR A 38 14.34 -4.68 -6.81
CA TYR A 38 13.35 -4.98 -7.87
C TYR A 38 11.92 -4.62 -7.47
N HIS A 39 11.46 -5.06 -6.30
CA HIS A 39 10.06 -4.94 -5.91
C HIS A 39 9.69 -3.50 -5.57
N TYR A 40 10.52 -2.81 -4.79
CA TYR A 40 10.35 -1.39 -4.49
C TYR A 40 10.90 -0.52 -5.63
N GLY A 41 12.19 -0.68 -5.98
CA GLY A 41 12.90 0.25 -6.85
C GLY A 41 12.48 0.21 -8.32
N LYS A 42 11.87 -0.90 -8.80
CA LYS A 42 11.39 -1.01 -10.19
C LYS A 42 9.90 -1.25 -10.28
N HIS A 43 9.38 -2.26 -9.60
CA HIS A 43 7.98 -2.65 -9.74
C HIS A 43 7.03 -1.54 -9.20
N LEU A 44 7.19 -1.13 -7.95
CA LEU A 44 6.41 -0.02 -7.39
C LEU A 44 6.66 1.29 -8.14
N GLN A 45 7.92 1.59 -8.52
CA GLN A 45 8.24 2.80 -9.28
C GLN A 45 7.48 2.85 -10.61
N THR A 46 7.27 1.71 -11.25
CA THR A 46 6.49 1.66 -12.50
C THR A 46 5.04 2.09 -12.27
N TYR A 47 4.40 1.65 -11.20
CA TYR A 47 3.04 2.09 -10.87
C TYR A 47 2.96 3.58 -10.57
N VAL A 48 3.92 4.13 -9.83
CA VAL A 48 4.01 5.58 -9.57
C VAL A 48 4.15 6.36 -10.87
N ASN A 49 5.05 5.94 -11.75
CA ASN A 49 5.25 6.60 -13.04
C ASN A 49 3.99 6.53 -13.91
N ASN A 50 3.35 5.37 -13.98
CA ASN A 50 2.11 5.19 -14.73
C ASN A 50 0.99 6.07 -14.19
N LEU A 51 0.81 6.13 -12.87
CA LEU A 51 -0.20 6.98 -12.25
C LEU A 51 0.03 8.45 -12.59
N ASN A 52 1.27 8.93 -12.47
CA ASN A 52 1.64 10.31 -12.82
C ASN A 52 1.47 10.63 -14.31
N ASN A 53 1.49 9.64 -15.18
CA ASN A 53 1.20 9.83 -16.61
C ASN A 53 -0.31 9.79 -16.92
N LEU A 54 -1.11 9.14 -16.09
CA LEU A 54 -2.53 8.91 -16.33
C LEU A 54 -3.43 10.01 -15.76
N VAL A 55 -3.04 10.63 -14.64
CA VAL A 55 -3.91 11.60 -13.93
C VAL A 55 -3.94 13.02 -14.53
N PRO A 56 -2.91 13.55 -15.25
CA PRO A 56 -2.98 14.89 -15.81
C PRO A 56 -4.16 15.07 -16.77
N GLY A 57 -4.86 16.20 -16.61
CA GLY A 57 -6.04 16.53 -17.44
C GLY A 57 -7.31 15.74 -17.07
N THR A 58 -7.30 14.94 -16.01
CA THR A 58 -8.47 14.23 -15.49
C THR A 58 -9.01 14.92 -14.22
N GLU A 59 -10.18 14.48 -13.74
CA GLU A 59 -10.71 14.93 -12.46
C GLU A 59 -9.86 14.52 -11.24
N TYR A 60 -8.89 13.60 -11.44
CA TYR A 60 -7.94 13.12 -10.43
C TYR A 60 -6.65 13.93 -10.38
N GLU A 61 -6.44 14.84 -11.31
CA GLU A 61 -5.34 15.79 -11.25
C GLU A 61 -5.43 16.59 -9.94
N ASN A 62 -4.33 16.63 -9.19
CA ASN A 62 -4.24 17.25 -7.86
C ASN A 62 -5.07 16.58 -6.73
N LYS A 63 -5.50 15.33 -6.91
CA LYS A 63 -6.07 14.50 -5.82
C LYS A 63 -4.96 13.69 -5.14
N ASP A 64 -5.10 13.51 -3.82
CA ASP A 64 -4.24 12.58 -3.08
C ASP A 64 -4.56 11.12 -3.45
N LEU A 65 -3.60 10.24 -3.17
CA LEU A 65 -3.67 8.83 -3.53
C LEU A 65 -4.89 8.12 -2.94
N VAL A 66 -5.23 8.41 -1.67
CA VAL A 66 -6.36 7.77 -0.98
C VAL A 66 -7.68 8.19 -1.62
N THR A 67 -7.82 9.46 -1.96
CA THR A 67 -8.99 9.99 -2.67
C THR A 67 -9.14 9.33 -4.04
N ILE A 68 -8.05 9.14 -4.79
CA ILE A 68 -8.11 8.47 -6.10
C ILE A 68 -8.59 7.03 -5.91
N VAL A 69 -7.97 6.26 -5.01
CA VAL A 69 -8.37 4.86 -4.76
C VAL A 69 -9.83 4.74 -4.29
N ALA A 70 -10.31 5.71 -3.50
CA ALA A 70 -11.67 5.69 -2.98
C ALA A 70 -12.76 6.07 -4.01
N THR A 71 -12.40 6.80 -5.07
CA THR A 71 -13.39 7.44 -5.96
C THR A 71 -13.22 7.12 -7.44
N ALA A 72 -12.05 6.64 -7.87
CA ALA A 72 -11.84 6.28 -9.26
C ALA A 72 -12.61 5.01 -9.62
N PRO A 73 -13.29 4.99 -10.77
CA PRO A 73 -13.92 3.77 -11.27
C PRO A 73 -12.85 2.76 -11.70
N ASP A 74 -13.28 1.51 -11.85
CA ASP A 74 -12.42 0.45 -12.40
C ASP A 74 -11.73 0.91 -13.68
N GLY A 75 -10.42 0.74 -13.75
CA GLY A 75 -9.62 1.16 -14.89
C GLY A 75 -8.16 1.44 -14.55
N ALA A 76 -7.45 2.01 -15.51
CA ALA A 76 -6.00 2.19 -15.40
C ALA A 76 -5.59 3.09 -14.22
N ILE A 77 -6.33 4.18 -13.97
CA ILE A 77 -6.04 5.09 -12.83
C ILE A 77 -6.25 4.35 -11.52
N PHE A 78 -7.40 3.70 -11.32
CA PHE A 78 -7.71 2.92 -10.13
C PHE A 78 -6.65 1.84 -9.88
N ASN A 79 -6.34 1.03 -10.91
CA ASN A 79 -5.39 -0.08 -10.78
C ASN A 79 -3.97 0.40 -10.39
N ASN A 80 -3.47 1.47 -11.02
CA ASN A 80 -2.15 1.98 -10.67
C ASN A 80 -2.14 2.67 -9.30
N ALA A 81 -3.17 3.44 -8.96
CA ALA A 81 -3.30 4.06 -7.64
C ALA A 81 -3.44 3.02 -6.52
N GLY A 82 -4.26 1.99 -6.72
CA GLY A 82 -4.41 0.87 -5.80
C GLY A 82 -3.09 0.16 -5.56
N GLN A 83 -2.34 -0.15 -6.63
CA GLN A 83 -1.02 -0.77 -6.49
C GLN A 83 -0.01 0.15 -5.78
N VAL A 84 -0.01 1.46 -6.02
CA VAL A 84 0.85 2.39 -5.28
C VAL A 84 0.50 2.37 -3.78
N LEU A 85 -0.78 2.43 -3.43
CA LEU A 85 -1.23 2.38 -2.04
C LEU A 85 -0.88 1.05 -1.37
N ASN A 86 -1.18 -0.07 -2.03
CA ASN A 86 -0.94 -1.41 -1.50
C ASN A 86 0.54 -1.66 -1.23
N HIS A 87 1.41 -1.31 -2.18
CA HIS A 87 2.86 -1.45 -2.01
C HIS A 87 3.42 -0.49 -0.95
N THR A 88 2.85 0.70 -0.83
CA THR A 88 3.22 1.66 0.22
C THR A 88 2.96 1.05 1.61
N LEU A 89 1.77 0.52 1.83
CA LEU A 89 1.42 -0.16 3.09
C LEU A 89 2.30 -1.39 3.32
N TYR A 90 2.54 -2.18 2.28
CA TYR A 90 3.39 -3.38 2.34
C TYR A 90 4.82 -3.07 2.79
N PHE A 91 5.49 -2.11 2.14
CA PHE A 91 6.87 -1.79 2.47
C PHE A 91 7.04 -1.06 3.81
N LEU A 92 6.09 -0.21 4.20
CA LEU A 92 6.18 0.55 5.44
C LEU A 92 5.93 -0.29 6.71
N GLN A 93 5.36 -1.50 6.59
CA GLN A 93 5.14 -2.37 7.75
C GLN A 93 6.38 -3.19 8.16
N PHE A 94 7.42 -3.26 7.33
CA PHE A 94 8.63 -4.02 7.68
C PHE A 94 9.53 -3.28 8.65
N SER A 95 10.14 -4.04 9.54
CA SER A 95 11.16 -3.56 10.47
C SER A 95 12.37 -4.49 10.46
N PRO A 96 13.60 -3.96 10.30
CA PRO A 96 14.82 -4.77 10.38
C PRO A 96 15.07 -5.33 11.78
N ASN A 97 14.56 -4.65 12.81
CA ASN A 97 14.72 -5.04 14.20
C ASN A 97 13.37 -4.99 14.92
N PRO A 98 12.46 -5.95 14.65
CA PRO A 98 11.18 -5.94 15.32
C PRO A 98 11.37 -6.18 16.82
N SER A 99 10.81 -5.30 17.63
CA SER A 99 10.88 -5.40 19.09
C SER A 99 9.98 -6.50 19.66
N GLN A 100 9.05 -7.01 18.85
CA GLN A 100 8.04 -7.98 19.25
C GLN A 100 7.75 -8.94 18.09
N SER A 101 7.55 -10.21 18.41
CA SER A 101 7.18 -11.26 17.46
C SER A 101 5.65 -11.42 17.30
N GLU A 102 4.89 -10.82 18.21
CA GLU A 102 3.44 -10.91 18.26
C GLU A 102 2.80 -9.54 18.50
N PRO A 103 1.58 -9.31 18.03
CA PRO A 103 0.85 -8.10 18.32
C PRO A 103 0.55 -7.96 19.82
N THR A 104 0.45 -6.72 20.29
CA THR A 104 0.16 -6.39 21.68
C THR A 104 -1.02 -5.42 21.78
N GLY A 105 -1.49 -5.17 23.00
CA GLY A 105 -2.54 -4.20 23.28
C GLY A 105 -3.85 -4.53 22.54
N LYS A 106 -4.54 -3.50 22.08
CA LYS A 106 -5.86 -3.62 21.44
C LYS A 106 -5.89 -4.55 20.22
N LEU A 107 -4.81 -4.61 19.44
CA LEU A 107 -4.75 -5.51 18.29
C LEU A 107 -4.69 -6.97 18.73
N ALA A 108 -3.90 -7.31 19.74
CA ALA A 108 -3.84 -8.66 20.30
C ALA A 108 -5.21 -9.10 20.89
N GLU A 109 -5.87 -8.20 21.59
CA GLU A 109 -7.22 -8.45 22.14
C GLU A 109 -8.24 -8.70 21.02
N ALA A 110 -8.22 -7.89 19.97
CA ALA A 110 -9.12 -8.05 18.82
C ALA A 110 -8.84 -9.35 18.06
N ILE A 111 -7.57 -9.70 17.84
CA ILE A 111 -7.20 -10.99 17.22
C ILE A 111 -7.69 -12.16 18.06
N LYS A 112 -7.48 -12.12 19.38
CA LYS A 112 -7.96 -13.16 20.28
C LYS A 112 -9.50 -13.27 20.26
N ARG A 113 -10.18 -12.13 20.25
CA ARG A 113 -11.65 -12.09 20.19
C ARG A 113 -12.20 -12.69 18.89
N ASP A 114 -11.61 -12.34 17.73
CA ASP A 114 -12.20 -12.61 16.42
C ASP A 114 -11.68 -13.92 15.80
N PHE A 115 -10.44 -14.34 16.14
CA PHE A 115 -9.81 -15.56 15.62
C PHE A 115 -9.50 -16.60 16.70
N GLY A 116 -9.78 -16.31 17.97
CA GLY A 116 -9.52 -17.20 19.10
C GLY A 116 -8.07 -17.18 19.59
N SER A 117 -7.09 -17.08 18.71
CA SER A 117 -5.66 -16.98 19.03
C SER A 117 -4.86 -16.33 17.90
N PHE A 118 -3.65 -15.86 18.21
CA PHE A 118 -2.72 -15.36 17.21
C PHE A 118 -2.26 -16.47 16.24
N GLU A 119 -2.10 -17.69 16.73
CA GLU A 119 -1.74 -18.83 15.87
C GLU A 119 -2.85 -19.16 14.86
N ASN A 120 -4.12 -19.12 15.28
CA ASN A 120 -5.24 -19.31 14.36
C ASN A 120 -5.30 -18.18 13.32
N PHE A 121 -5.14 -16.92 13.76
CA PHE A 121 -5.05 -15.79 12.84
C PHE A 121 -3.96 -16.01 11.80
N LYS A 122 -2.74 -16.35 12.20
CA LYS A 122 -1.63 -16.62 11.26
C LYS A 122 -1.98 -17.72 10.27
N LYS A 123 -2.57 -18.80 10.75
CA LYS A 123 -2.99 -19.93 9.91
C LYS A 123 -4.02 -19.50 8.87
N GLU A 124 -5.04 -18.75 9.27
CA GLU A 124 -6.09 -18.26 8.38
C GLU A 124 -5.56 -17.23 7.39
N PHE A 125 -4.73 -16.29 7.85
CA PHE A 125 -4.11 -15.28 7.00
C PHE A 125 -3.18 -15.90 5.94
N ASN A 126 -2.34 -16.85 6.36
CA ASN A 126 -1.46 -17.58 5.44
C ASN A 126 -2.27 -18.39 4.42
N ALA A 127 -3.32 -19.07 4.85
CA ALA A 127 -4.20 -19.82 3.94
C ALA A 127 -4.88 -18.87 2.93
N ALA A 128 -5.30 -17.69 3.36
CA ALA A 128 -5.88 -16.68 2.48
C ALA A 128 -4.85 -16.19 1.46
N ALA A 129 -3.63 -15.86 1.89
CA ALA A 129 -2.56 -15.35 1.02
C ALA A 129 -2.12 -16.39 0.00
N VAL A 130 -1.83 -17.63 0.43
CA VAL A 130 -1.38 -18.72 -0.45
C VAL A 130 -2.49 -19.22 -1.39
N GLY A 131 -3.73 -19.20 -0.91
CA GLY A 131 -4.91 -19.65 -1.68
C GLY A 131 -5.44 -18.63 -2.70
N LEU A 132 -4.86 -17.46 -2.82
CA LEU A 132 -5.23 -16.48 -3.84
C LEU A 132 -4.54 -16.85 -5.16
N PHE A 133 -5.35 -17.15 -6.17
CA PHE A 133 -4.82 -17.48 -7.50
C PHE A 133 -4.41 -16.21 -8.26
N GLY A 134 -3.21 -16.21 -8.82
CA GLY A 134 -2.67 -15.06 -9.55
C GLY A 134 -2.06 -13.99 -8.63
N SER A 135 -1.99 -12.75 -9.13
CA SER A 135 -1.54 -11.61 -8.35
C SER A 135 -2.64 -11.09 -7.43
N GLY A 136 -2.27 -10.59 -6.27
CA GLY A 136 -3.23 -10.00 -5.34
C GLY A 136 -2.67 -9.84 -3.93
N TRP A 137 -3.57 -9.52 -3.02
CA TRP A 137 -3.26 -9.13 -1.65
C TRP A 137 -4.15 -9.84 -0.65
N ALA A 138 -3.59 -10.25 0.47
CA ALA A 138 -4.34 -10.64 1.65
C ALA A 138 -4.28 -9.51 2.68
N TRP A 139 -5.43 -9.18 3.26
CA TRP A 139 -5.58 -8.07 4.20
C TRP A 139 -6.14 -8.51 5.53
N LEU A 140 -5.62 -7.92 6.61
CA LEU A 140 -6.32 -7.84 7.88
C LEU A 140 -7.01 -6.48 7.95
N SER A 141 -8.32 -6.48 7.92
CA SER A 141 -9.14 -5.27 7.95
C SER A 141 -10.06 -5.24 9.16
N VAL A 142 -10.56 -4.05 9.51
CA VAL A 142 -11.54 -3.86 10.58
C VAL A 142 -12.80 -3.26 10.00
N ASP A 143 -13.96 -3.81 10.35
CA ASP A 143 -15.25 -3.27 9.96
C ASP A 143 -15.72 -2.11 10.87
N LYS A 144 -16.85 -1.51 10.52
CA LYS A 144 -17.47 -0.40 11.30
C LYS A 144 -17.85 -0.78 12.74
N ASN A 145 -17.94 -2.05 13.04
CA ASN A 145 -18.26 -2.56 14.39
C ASN A 145 -17.00 -2.92 15.18
N GLY A 146 -15.82 -2.71 14.61
CA GLY A 146 -14.53 -3.05 15.21
C GLY A 146 -14.18 -4.53 15.14
N LYS A 147 -14.86 -5.32 14.29
CA LYS A 147 -14.53 -6.73 14.06
C LYS A 147 -13.47 -6.86 13.00
N LEU A 148 -12.49 -7.73 13.24
CA LEU A 148 -11.43 -8.05 12.32
C LEU A 148 -11.87 -9.08 11.28
N HIS A 149 -11.42 -8.88 10.05
CA HIS A 149 -11.67 -9.76 8.91
C HIS A 149 -10.39 -9.99 8.12
N ILE A 150 -10.24 -11.20 7.58
CA ILE A 150 -9.23 -11.50 6.58
C ILE A 150 -9.93 -11.49 5.21
N THR A 151 -9.45 -10.64 4.30
CA THR A 151 -9.95 -10.56 2.92
C THR A 151 -8.84 -10.87 1.92
N LYS A 152 -9.25 -11.27 0.71
CA LYS A 152 -8.36 -11.55 -0.43
C LYS A 152 -8.86 -10.77 -1.62
N GLU A 153 -8.00 -9.93 -2.18
CA GLU A 153 -8.35 -9.09 -3.32
C GLU A 153 -7.38 -9.38 -4.47
N ALA A 154 -7.93 -9.66 -5.64
CA ALA A 154 -7.12 -9.88 -6.84
C ALA A 154 -6.62 -8.55 -7.40
N ASN A 155 -5.41 -8.57 -7.92
CA ASN A 155 -4.74 -7.42 -8.55
C ASN A 155 -4.40 -6.30 -7.56
N GLY A 156 -5.04 -5.14 -7.62
CA GLY A 156 -4.65 -3.98 -6.82
C GLY A 156 -5.77 -3.13 -6.32
#